data_ac896b360f59ffb1b3b06e0d82326f5c
#
_entry.id   ac896b360f59ffb1b3b06e0d82326f5c
#
_cell.length_a   1.000
_cell.length_b   1.000
_cell.length_c   1.000
_cell.angle_alpha   90.00
_cell.angle_beta   90.00
_cell.angle_gamma   90.00
#
_symmetry.space_group_name_H-M   'P 1'
#
loop_
_entity.id
_entity.type
_entity.pdbx_description
1 polymer ?
#
loop_
_entity_poly.entity_id
_entity_poly.type
_entity_poly.pdbx_seq_one_letter_code
_entity_poly.pdbx_strand_id
1 'polypeptide(L)'
;MNPNKASRPVFDASAVLALMHGEPGADRLKAVQPDAVVSAVNAAEVLAKLVSRGMPAAEAQAAYEALHFETTPFEPAMAAISARYVRKGVSLGDRCFLAAAERNGSGWTSDRDLGTLFGGRVPALNYFR
;
A
#
# COMPACT_ATOMS: atom_id res chain seq x y z
N MET A 1 -14.38 -1.91 18.86
CA MET A 1 -13.82 -0.93 17.92
C MET A 1 -13.63 0.41 18.63
N ASN A 2 -12.49 1.03 18.45
CA ASN A 2 -12.25 2.36 19.01
C ASN A 2 -13.02 3.39 18.18
N PRO A 3 -14.03 4.07 18.74
CA PRO A 3 -14.85 5.01 17.97
C PRO A 3 -14.08 6.24 17.51
N ASN A 4 -12.91 6.52 18.12
CA ASN A 4 -12.07 7.66 17.73
C ASN A 4 -11.04 7.30 16.66
N LYS A 5 -10.96 6.03 16.28
CA LYS A 5 -10.02 5.59 15.26
C LYS A 5 -10.60 5.85 13.89
N ALA A 6 -10.11 6.89 13.24
CA ALA A 6 -10.49 7.19 11.88
C ALA A 6 -10.00 6.11 10.93
N SER A 7 -10.76 5.89 9.84
CA SER A 7 -10.30 5.09 8.72
C SER A 7 -9.05 5.74 8.12
N ARG A 8 -8.02 4.95 7.85
CA ARG A 8 -6.75 5.43 7.30
C ARG A 8 -6.54 4.88 5.90
N PRO A 9 -6.00 5.69 4.98
CA PRO A 9 -5.66 5.21 3.65
C PRO A 9 -4.42 4.33 3.71
N VAL A 10 -4.48 3.17 3.06
CA VAL A 10 -3.32 2.28 2.90
C VAL A 10 -2.84 2.40 1.46
N PHE A 11 -1.56 2.67 1.27
CA PHE A 11 -0.96 2.78 -0.05
C PHE A 11 -0.24 1.47 -0.39
N ASP A 12 -0.47 0.97 -1.60
CA ASP A 12 0.34 -0.11 -2.13
C ASP A 12 1.64 0.45 -2.74
N ALA A 13 2.50 -0.44 -3.25
CA ALA A 13 3.75 -0.01 -3.84
C ALA A 13 3.55 0.95 -5.02
N SER A 14 2.51 0.74 -5.84
CA SER A 14 2.23 1.60 -6.98
C SER A 14 1.93 3.04 -6.54
N ALA A 15 1.18 3.20 -5.46
CA ALA A 15 0.86 4.53 -4.93
C ALA A 15 2.10 5.24 -4.38
N VAL A 16 2.94 4.53 -3.62
CA VAL A 16 4.18 5.11 -3.09
C VAL A 16 5.10 5.54 -4.23
N LEU A 17 5.29 4.69 -5.23
CA LEU A 17 6.15 5.01 -6.38
C LEU A 17 5.59 6.17 -7.20
N ALA A 18 4.28 6.27 -7.36
CA ALA A 18 3.64 7.39 -8.06
C ALA A 18 3.92 8.72 -7.35
N LEU A 19 3.84 8.74 -6.01
CA LEU A 19 4.20 9.93 -5.23
C LEU A 19 5.66 10.30 -5.42
N MET A 20 6.56 9.33 -5.33
CA MET A 20 8.00 9.56 -5.44
C MET A 20 8.38 10.15 -6.80
N HIS A 21 7.74 9.70 -7.86
CA HIS A 21 8.11 10.03 -9.24
C HIS A 21 7.19 11.07 -9.88
N GLY A 22 6.21 11.59 -9.15
CA GLY A 22 5.26 12.56 -9.71
C GLY A 22 4.43 11.99 -10.87
N GLU A 23 4.07 10.71 -10.78
CA GLU A 23 3.28 10.03 -11.81
C GLU A 23 1.82 10.49 -11.81
N PRO A 24 1.05 10.20 -12.87
CA PRO A 24 -0.36 10.56 -12.90
C PRO A 24 -1.11 10.07 -11.66
N GLY A 25 -1.92 10.94 -11.08
CA GLY A 25 -2.65 10.66 -9.85
C GLY A 25 -1.93 11.04 -8.56
N ALA A 26 -0.65 11.45 -8.63
CA ALA A 26 0.13 11.83 -7.45
C ALA A 26 -0.55 12.92 -6.62
N ASP A 27 -1.23 13.86 -7.26
CA ASP A 27 -1.92 14.95 -6.53
C ASP A 27 -3.05 14.42 -5.64
N ARG A 28 -3.76 13.40 -6.09
CA ARG A 28 -4.81 12.75 -5.29
C ARG A 28 -4.21 12.07 -4.07
N LEU A 29 -3.06 11.43 -4.25
CA LEU A 29 -2.35 10.74 -3.16
C LEU A 29 -1.80 11.72 -2.14
N LYS A 30 -1.28 12.87 -2.59
CA LYS A 30 -0.77 13.92 -1.69
C LYS A 30 -1.83 14.41 -0.71
N ALA A 31 -3.08 14.49 -1.16
CA ALA A 31 -4.18 14.97 -0.33
C ALA A 31 -4.44 14.07 0.88
N VAL A 32 -4.17 12.77 0.78
CA VAL A 32 -4.41 11.80 1.86
C VAL A 32 -3.12 11.27 2.49
N GLN A 33 -1.97 11.67 1.95
CA GLN A 33 -0.66 11.19 2.40
C GLN A 33 -0.38 11.36 3.90
N PRO A 34 -0.77 12.47 4.56
CA PRO A 34 -0.45 12.64 5.98
C PRO A 34 -0.96 11.53 6.90
N ASP A 35 -2.06 10.88 6.51
CA ASP A 35 -2.66 9.80 7.28
C ASP A 35 -2.33 8.41 6.71
N ALA A 36 -1.50 8.36 5.68
CA ALA A 36 -1.27 7.12 4.94
C ALA A 36 -0.45 6.09 5.71
N VAL A 37 -0.82 4.83 5.50
CA VAL A 37 -0.17 3.66 6.06
C VAL A 37 0.36 2.81 4.90
N VAL A 38 1.53 2.23 5.08
CA VAL A 38 2.12 1.30 4.10
C VAL A 38 2.50 0.02 4.84
N SER A 39 2.12 -1.14 4.30
CA SER A 39 2.55 -2.40 4.91
C SER A 39 4.06 -2.59 4.70
N ALA A 40 4.74 -3.22 5.66
CA ALA A 40 6.16 -3.48 5.56
C ALA A 40 6.53 -4.27 4.30
N VAL A 41 5.65 -5.17 3.83
CA VAL A 41 5.87 -5.93 2.60
C VAL A 41 5.84 -5.00 1.39
N ASN A 42 4.89 -4.07 1.33
CA ASN A 42 4.81 -3.11 0.24
C ASN A 42 5.97 -2.11 0.28
N ALA A 43 6.42 -1.73 1.47
CA ALA A 43 7.64 -0.92 1.61
C ALA A 43 8.85 -1.67 1.04
N ALA A 44 8.98 -2.96 1.32
CA ALA A 44 10.04 -3.78 0.76
C ALA A 44 9.98 -3.82 -0.77
N GLU A 45 8.79 -3.91 -1.34
CA GLU A 45 8.61 -3.87 -2.80
C GLU A 45 9.08 -2.53 -3.39
N VAL A 46 8.74 -1.42 -2.74
CA VAL A 46 9.19 -0.08 -3.17
C VAL A 46 10.71 -0.01 -3.18
N LEU A 47 11.33 -0.39 -2.07
CA LEU A 47 12.80 -0.36 -1.95
C LEU A 47 13.47 -1.26 -3.00
N ALA A 48 12.94 -2.46 -3.19
CA ALA A 48 13.47 -3.40 -4.18
C ALA A 48 13.37 -2.83 -5.61
N LYS A 49 12.27 -2.16 -5.92
CA LYS A 49 12.08 -1.55 -7.24
C LYS A 49 13.10 -0.43 -7.48
N LEU A 50 13.31 0.42 -6.48
CA LEU A 50 14.28 1.53 -6.58
C LEU A 50 15.69 0.98 -6.77
N VAL A 51 16.06 -0.03 -5.99
CA VAL A 51 17.38 -0.66 -6.11
C VAL A 51 17.55 -1.33 -7.47
N SER A 52 16.52 -2.03 -7.97
CA SER A 52 16.58 -2.67 -9.27
C SER A 52 16.74 -1.69 -10.44
N ARG A 53 16.34 -0.43 -10.21
CA ARG A 53 16.49 0.65 -11.20
C ARG A 53 17.81 1.41 -11.05
N GLY A 54 18.70 0.95 -10.17
CA GLY A 54 20.05 1.49 -10.01
C GLY A 54 20.29 2.39 -8.81
N MET A 55 19.28 2.62 -7.95
CA MET A 55 19.46 3.43 -6.77
C MET A 55 20.20 2.63 -5.68
N PRO A 56 21.26 3.18 -5.05
CA PRO A 56 21.88 2.52 -3.91
C PRO A 56 20.87 2.27 -2.78
N ALA A 57 21.00 1.14 -2.10
CA ALA A 57 20.03 0.73 -1.07
C ALA A 57 19.83 1.78 0.03
N ALA A 58 20.92 2.40 0.50
CA ALA A 58 20.83 3.45 1.53
C ALA A 58 20.07 4.68 1.03
N GLU A 59 20.26 5.04 -0.24
CA GLU A 59 19.56 6.15 -0.86
C GLU A 59 18.06 5.85 -1.03
N ALA A 60 17.74 4.62 -1.44
CA ALA A 60 16.36 4.17 -1.56
C ALA A 60 15.65 4.24 -0.21
N GLN A 61 16.30 3.78 0.85
CA GLN A 61 15.77 3.84 2.21
C GLN A 61 15.51 5.29 2.64
N ALA A 62 16.48 6.19 2.42
CA ALA A 62 16.33 7.59 2.77
C ALA A 62 15.18 8.26 2.01
N ALA A 63 15.02 7.95 0.72
CA ALA A 63 13.93 8.48 -0.09
C ALA A 63 12.57 8.02 0.42
N TYR A 64 12.45 6.76 0.80
CA TYR A 64 11.22 6.23 1.37
C TYR A 64 10.91 6.89 2.72
N GLU A 65 11.89 6.95 3.61
CA GLU A 65 11.73 7.55 4.95
C GLU A 65 11.33 9.02 4.89
N ALA A 66 11.78 9.75 3.87
CA ALA A 66 11.42 11.15 3.68
C ALA A 66 9.94 11.38 3.42
N LEU A 67 9.20 10.35 3.06
CA LEU A 67 7.74 10.44 2.85
C LEU A 67 6.94 10.32 4.16
N HIS A 68 7.59 9.89 5.24
CA HIS A 68 7.02 9.81 6.59
C HIS A 68 5.74 8.98 6.71
N PHE A 69 5.64 7.90 5.95
CA PHE A 69 4.53 6.96 6.13
C PHE A 69 4.64 6.22 7.45
N GLU A 70 3.51 5.91 8.06
CA GLU A 70 3.48 4.86 9.07
C GLU A 70 3.62 3.51 8.34
N THR A 71 4.70 2.79 8.62
CA THR A 71 4.92 1.47 8.04
C THR A 71 4.49 0.41 9.05
N THR A 72 3.44 -0.35 8.72
CA THR A 72 2.91 -1.36 9.64
C THR A 72 3.67 -2.67 9.51
N PRO A 73 4.02 -3.30 10.65
CA PRO A 73 4.75 -4.58 10.60
C PRO A 73 3.90 -5.70 10.02
N PHE A 74 4.58 -6.68 9.44
CA PHE A 74 3.92 -7.89 8.96
C PHE A 74 3.98 -8.94 10.07
N GLU A 75 2.88 -9.03 10.80
CA GLU A 75 2.74 -9.92 11.96
C GLU A 75 1.92 -11.16 11.60
N PRO A 76 1.94 -12.22 12.46
CA PRO A 76 1.16 -13.42 12.19
C PRO A 76 -0.31 -13.19 11.89
N ALA A 77 -0.94 -12.22 12.57
CA ALA A 77 -2.35 -11.88 12.30
C ALA A 77 -2.53 -11.37 10.86
N MET A 78 -1.57 -10.60 10.35
CA MET A 78 -1.62 -10.09 8.98
C MET A 78 -1.41 -11.22 7.97
N ALA A 79 -0.56 -12.19 8.30
CA ALA A 79 -0.37 -13.36 7.46
C ALA A 79 -1.69 -14.11 7.27
N ALA A 80 -2.43 -14.32 8.36
CA ALA A 80 -3.73 -15.01 8.32
C ALA A 80 -4.75 -14.25 7.46
N ILE A 81 -4.82 -12.93 7.62
CA ILE A 81 -5.74 -12.10 6.82
C ILE A 81 -5.35 -12.16 5.34
N SER A 82 -4.07 -12.04 5.02
CA SER A 82 -3.59 -12.05 3.64
C SER A 82 -3.95 -13.35 2.89
N ALA A 83 -4.01 -14.46 3.61
CA ALA A 83 -4.36 -15.75 3.02
C ALA A 83 -5.80 -15.79 2.47
N ARG A 84 -6.69 -14.92 2.95
CA ARG A 84 -8.06 -14.84 2.45
C ARG A 84 -8.15 -14.27 1.03
N TYR A 85 -7.07 -13.65 0.55
CA TYR A 85 -7.02 -12.98 -0.76
C TYR A 85 -6.25 -13.78 -1.80
N VAL A 86 -6.06 -15.07 -1.56
CA VAL A 86 -5.39 -15.96 -2.52
C VAL A 86 -6.25 -16.11 -3.78
N ARG A 87 -5.71 -15.66 -4.91
CA ARG A 87 -6.34 -15.78 -6.23
C ARG A 87 -5.22 -15.83 -7.27
N LYS A 88 -5.50 -16.49 -8.39
CA LYS A 88 -4.57 -16.50 -9.52
C LYS A 88 -4.30 -15.07 -9.98
N GLY A 89 -3.05 -14.72 -10.18
CA GLY A 89 -2.65 -13.37 -10.62
C GLY A 89 -2.51 -12.35 -9.49
N VAL A 90 -2.78 -12.74 -8.26
CA VAL A 90 -2.64 -11.86 -7.09
C VAL A 90 -1.35 -12.22 -6.35
N SER A 91 -0.43 -11.28 -6.31
CA SER A 91 0.89 -11.46 -5.68
C SER A 91 0.82 -11.43 -4.15
N LEU A 92 1.91 -11.82 -3.49
CA LEU A 92 2.03 -11.66 -2.04
C LEU A 92 1.89 -10.18 -1.64
N GLY A 93 2.53 -9.28 -2.39
CA GLY A 93 2.40 -7.83 -2.13
C GLY A 93 0.96 -7.36 -2.21
N ASP A 94 0.22 -7.79 -3.22
CA ASP A 94 -1.21 -7.46 -3.37
C ASP A 94 -2.01 -7.96 -2.17
N ARG A 95 -1.76 -9.19 -1.73
CA ARG A 95 -2.48 -9.78 -0.59
C ARG A 95 -2.17 -9.06 0.71
N CYS A 96 -0.93 -8.65 0.91
CA CYS A 96 -0.54 -7.88 2.10
C CYS A 96 -1.15 -6.48 2.08
N PHE A 97 -1.21 -5.84 0.92
CA PHE A 97 -1.89 -4.58 0.74
C PHE A 97 -3.38 -4.70 1.11
N LEU A 98 -4.06 -5.70 0.56
CA LEU A 98 -5.49 -5.90 0.83
C LEU A 98 -5.75 -6.20 2.31
N ALA A 99 -4.88 -6.97 2.95
CA ALA A 99 -4.99 -7.25 4.39
C ALA A 99 -4.84 -5.96 5.21
N ALA A 100 -3.89 -5.11 4.85
CA ALA A 100 -3.70 -3.83 5.52
C ALA A 100 -4.88 -2.89 5.30
N ALA A 101 -5.42 -2.85 4.07
CA ALA A 101 -6.59 -2.03 3.73
C ALA A 101 -7.82 -2.49 4.52
N GLU A 102 -8.02 -3.79 4.65
CA GLU A 102 -9.11 -4.34 5.47
C GLU A 102 -9.02 -3.87 6.92
N ARG A 103 -7.81 -3.89 7.49
CA ARG A 103 -7.58 -3.49 8.88
C ARG A 103 -7.72 -1.99 9.13
N ASN A 104 -7.37 -1.18 8.15
CA ASN A 104 -7.30 0.28 8.32
C ASN A 104 -8.48 1.02 7.68
N GLY A 105 -9.24 0.37 6.82
CA GLY A 105 -10.49 0.90 6.29
C GLY A 105 -10.49 1.22 4.80
N SER A 106 -9.38 1.59 4.20
CA SER A 106 -9.34 1.88 2.75
C SER A 106 -7.98 1.56 2.15
N GLY A 107 -7.98 1.30 0.85
CA GLY A 107 -6.76 1.06 0.09
C GLY A 107 -6.70 1.96 -1.15
N TRP A 108 -5.48 2.36 -1.53
CA TRP A 108 -5.22 3.19 -2.70
C TRP A 108 -4.24 2.48 -3.61
N THR A 109 -4.66 2.24 -4.83
CA THR A 109 -3.92 1.44 -5.80
C THR A 109 -4.19 1.94 -7.22
N SER A 110 -3.30 1.62 -8.16
CA SER A 110 -3.59 1.80 -9.58
C SER A 110 -4.13 0.51 -10.22
N ASP A 111 -4.12 -0.60 -9.49
CA ASP A 111 -4.52 -1.91 -10.04
C ASP A 111 -6.03 -2.12 -9.93
N ARG A 112 -6.73 -1.83 -11.02
CA ARG A 112 -8.19 -1.97 -11.07
C ARG A 112 -8.66 -3.42 -11.01
N ASP A 113 -7.79 -4.37 -11.32
CA ASP A 113 -8.14 -5.79 -11.25
C ASP A 113 -8.41 -6.23 -9.81
N LEU A 114 -7.74 -5.60 -8.84
CA LEU A 114 -8.00 -5.90 -7.43
C LEU A 114 -9.43 -5.56 -7.04
N GLY A 115 -9.95 -4.46 -7.53
CA GLY A 115 -11.35 -4.09 -7.30
C GLY A 115 -12.33 -5.05 -7.95
N THR A 116 -12.02 -5.51 -9.16
CA THR A 116 -12.85 -6.50 -9.86
C THR A 116 -12.90 -7.82 -9.07
N LEU A 117 -11.77 -8.25 -8.53
CA LEU A 117 -11.67 -9.51 -7.81
C LEU A 117 -12.20 -9.43 -6.38
N PHE A 118 -11.96 -8.33 -5.68
CA PHE A 118 -12.14 -8.25 -4.22
C PHE A 118 -12.94 -7.05 -3.72
N GLY A 119 -13.49 -6.23 -4.61
CA GLY A 119 -14.13 -4.96 -4.25
C GLY A 119 -15.21 -5.07 -3.18
N GLY A 120 -15.95 -6.18 -3.14
CA GLY A 120 -16.97 -6.41 -2.13
C GLY A 120 -16.44 -6.89 -0.77
N ARG A 121 -15.14 -7.20 -0.67
CA ARG A 121 -14.50 -7.73 0.53
C ARG A 121 -13.63 -6.72 1.26
N VAL A 122 -13.17 -5.70 0.55
CA VAL A 122 -12.39 -4.60 1.11
C VAL A 122 -13.31 -3.39 1.18
N PRO A 123 -13.46 -2.76 2.35
CA PRO A 123 -14.45 -1.69 2.55
C PRO A 123 -14.37 -0.55 1.54
N ALA A 124 -13.17 -0.16 1.13
CA ALA A 124 -13.00 0.87 0.10
C ALA A 124 -11.68 0.68 -0.62
N LEU A 125 -11.74 0.45 -1.93
CA LEU A 125 -10.57 0.53 -2.80
C LEU A 125 -10.71 1.77 -3.66
N ASN A 126 -9.72 2.63 -3.60
CA ASN A 126 -9.66 3.88 -4.35
C ASN A 126 -8.57 3.79 -5.41
N TYR A 127 -8.89 4.21 -6.62
CA TYR A 127 -7.93 4.21 -7.72
C TYR A 127 -7.47 5.63 -7.94
N PHE A 128 -6.15 5.86 -7.86
CA PHE A 128 -5.61 7.21 -8.02
C PHE A 128 -5.36 7.56 -9.48
N ARG A 129 -5.48 6.58 -10.39
CA ARG A 129 -5.43 6.81 -11.84
C ARG A 129 -6.15 5.71 -12.61
#